data_889185b7573841c5e93daa2d0f1aeb50
#
_entry.id   889185b7573841c5e93daa2d0f1aeb50
#
_cell.length_a   1.000
_cell.length_b   1.000
_cell.length_c   1.000
_cell.angle_alpha   90.00
_cell.angle_beta   90.00
_cell.angle_gamma   90.00
#
_symmetry.space_group_name_H-M   'P 1'
#
loop_
_entity.id
_entity.type
_entity.pdbx_description
1 polymer ?
#
loop_
_entity_poly.entity_id
_entity_poly.type
_entity_poly.pdbx_seq_one_letter_code
_entity_poly.pdbx_strand_id
1 'polypeptide(L)'
;MIVEAREIDEIGTEGIIKKIWERVGNNPAYLSVDIDVLDPAFAPATGTPETGGWSTRELRTIIRGLDGMKLLGMDLVEVATPYDTAAEHTTMAAADVIYEVLSVMVKTPLSK
;
A
#
# COMPACT_ATOMS: atom_id res chain seq x y z
N MET A 1 1.80 6.39 15.55
CA MET A 1 1.77 4.92 15.59
C MET A 1 2.71 4.45 14.49
N ILE A 2 3.59 3.52 14.79
CA ILE A 2 4.45 2.85 13.82
C ILE A 2 4.06 1.38 13.84
N VAL A 3 4.01 0.75 12.68
CA VAL A 3 3.85 -0.69 12.49
C VAL A 3 5.00 -1.13 11.60
N GLU A 4 5.88 -1.98 12.13
CA GLU A 4 7.03 -2.45 11.38
C GLU A 4 6.63 -3.54 10.39
N ALA A 5 7.32 -3.64 9.23
CA ALA A 5 7.01 -4.64 8.21
C ALA A 5 6.97 -6.07 8.76
N ARG A 6 7.90 -6.42 9.66
CA ARG A 6 7.97 -7.75 10.28
C ARG A 6 6.79 -8.10 11.18
N GLU A 7 6.01 -7.12 11.66
CA GLU A 7 4.84 -7.40 12.48
C GLU A 7 3.79 -8.22 11.72
N ILE A 8 3.83 -8.20 10.39
CA ILE A 8 2.93 -9.02 9.56
C ILE A 8 3.08 -10.51 9.81
N ASP A 9 4.28 -10.96 10.18
CA ASP A 9 4.56 -12.36 10.50
C ASP A 9 3.86 -12.82 11.78
N GLU A 10 3.61 -11.88 12.70
CA GLU A 10 2.99 -12.15 14.00
C GLU A 10 1.47 -11.96 13.97
N ILE A 11 0.99 -10.88 13.32
CA ILE A 11 -0.42 -10.47 13.37
C ILE A 11 -1.15 -10.59 12.03
N GLY A 12 -0.44 -10.93 10.96
CA GLY A 12 -0.99 -11.04 9.61
C GLY A 12 -1.48 -9.70 9.05
N THR A 13 -1.96 -9.76 7.82
CA THR A 13 -2.57 -8.58 7.15
C THR A 13 -3.79 -8.08 7.90
N GLU A 14 -4.58 -8.97 8.51
CA GLU A 14 -5.76 -8.60 9.30
C GLU A 14 -5.39 -7.77 10.52
N GLY A 15 -4.31 -8.13 11.23
CA GLY A 15 -3.82 -7.36 12.36
C GLY A 15 -3.31 -5.98 11.97
N ILE A 16 -2.62 -5.87 10.81
CA ILE A 16 -2.19 -4.58 10.27
C ILE A 16 -3.40 -3.70 9.95
N ILE A 17 -4.40 -4.23 9.23
CA ILE A 17 -5.64 -3.53 8.89
C ILE A 17 -6.34 -3.03 10.17
N LYS A 18 -6.45 -3.90 11.18
CA LYS A 18 -7.06 -3.55 12.46
C LYS A 18 -6.35 -2.38 13.13
N LYS A 19 -5.02 -2.40 13.21
CA LYS A 19 -4.24 -1.28 13.76
C LYS A 19 -4.47 0.02 13.02
N ILE A 20 -4.56 -0.02 11.68
CA ILE A 20 -4.86 1.16 10.86
C ILE A 20 -6.25 1.71 11.22
N TRP A 21 -7.27 0.86 11.27
CA TRP A 21 -8.63 1.25 11.63
C TRP A 21 -8.73 1.80 13.05
N GLU A 22 -8.05 1.20 14.02
CA GLU A 22 -8.00 1.70 15.40
C GLU A 22 -7.39 3.10 15.48
N ARG A 23 -6.41 3.39 14.62
CA ARG A 23 -5.74 4.71 14.59
C ARG A 23 -6.54 5.77 13.86
N VAL A 24 -7.10 5.45 12.71
CA VAL A 24 -7.80 6.40 11.83
C VAL A 24 -9.27 6.54 12.18
N GLY A 25 -9.94 5.43 12.46
CA GLY A 25 -11.37 5.42 12.75
C GLY A 25 -12.21 6.00 11.62
N ASN A 26 -13.15 6.85 11.98
CA ASN A 26 -14.04 7.54 11.04
C ASN A 26 -13.52 8.90 10.54
N ASN A 27 -12.27 9.24 10.84
CA ASN A 27 -11.69 10.49 10.40
C ASN A 27 -11.35 10.43 8.90
N PRO A 28 -11.38 11.60 8.22
CA PRO A 28 -10.80 11.70 6.88
C PRO A 28 -9.31 11.34 6.89
N ALA A 29 -8.86 10.60 5.88
CA ALA A 29 -7.49 10.17 5.75
C ALA A 29 -6.94 10.44 4.35
N TYR A 30 -5.66 10.66 4.27
CA TYR A 30 -4.88 10.69 3.04
C TYR A 30 -3.91 9.51 3.06
N LEU A 31 -3.87 8.73 1.99
CA LEU A 31 -3.01 7.56 1.89
C LEU A 31 -1.79 7.86 1.02
N SER A 32 -0.61 7.78 1.60
CA SER A 32 0.65 7.80 0.86
C SER A 32 1.23 6.39 0.85
N VAL A 33 1.53 5.87 -0.32
CA VAL A 33 2.16 4.56 -0.49
C VAL A 33 3.55 4.75 -1.08
N ASP A 34 4.55 4.38 -0.31
CA ASP A 34 5.91 4.27 -0.81
C ASP A 34 6.11 2.87 -1.39
N ILE A 35 6.60 2.78 -2.64
CA ILE A 35 6.71 1.49 -3.32
C ILE A 35 7.77 0.59 -2.67
N ASP A 36 8.70 1.16 -1.93
CA ASP A 36 9.76 0.40 -1.24
C ASP A 36 9.26 -0.37 0.00
N VAL A 37 7.99 -0.21 0.38
CA VAL A 37 7.33 -1.13 1.33
C VAL A 37 7.31 -2.56 0.82
N LEU A 38 7.37 -2.73 -0.51
CA LEU A 38 7.46 -4.04 -1.16
C LEU A 38 8.89 -4.55 -1.17
N ASP A 39 9.04 -5.86 -0.95
CA ASP A 39 10.32 -6.53 -1.13
C ASP A 39 10.84 -6.33 -2.57
N PRO A 40 12.15 -6.14 -2.78
CA PRO A 40 12.75 -6.00 -4.10
C PRO A 40 12.49 -7.18 -5.06
N ALA A 41 12.08 -8.33 -4.55
CA ALA A 41 11.61 -9.43 -5.38
C ALA A 41 10.35 -9.06 -6.19
N PHE A 42 9.55 -8.10 -5.71
CA PHE A 42 8.32 -7.64 -6.34
C PHE A 42 8.46 -6.24 -6.95
N ALA A 43 9.23 -5.36 -6.31
CA ALA A 43 9.39 -3.97 -6.73
C ALA A 43 10.85 -3.50 -6.59
N PRO A 44 11.76 -3.95 -7.48
CA PRO A 44 13.17 -3.60 -7.39
C PRO A 44 13.48 -2.16 -7.78
N ALA A 45 12.62 -1.49 -8.55
CA ALA A 45 12.89 -0.16 -9.10
C ALA A 45 12.46 0.95 -8.14
N THR A 46 13.25 1.12 -7.11
CA THR A 46 13.15 2.20 -6.11
C THR A 46 14.54 2.66 -5.68
N GLY A 47 14.63 3.84 -5.08
CA GLY A 47 15.90 4.42 -4.67
C GLY A 47 16.50 3.71 -3.44
N THR A 48 15.68 3.21 -2.55
CA THR A 48 16.09 2.59 -1.28
C THR A 48 15.43 1.24 -1.08
N PRO A 49 15.75 0.23 -1.94
CA PRO A 49 15.17 -1.10 -1.78
C PRO A 49 15.60 -1.73 -0.47
N GLU A 50 14.63 -2.31 0.25
CA GLU A 50 14.85 -2.95 1.54
C GLU A 50 14.37 -4.41 1.48
N THR A 51 15.24 -5.35 1.82
CA THR A 51 14.87 -6.78 1.86
C THR A 51 13.99 -7.09 3.06
N GLY A 52 13.06 -8.03 2.90
CA GLY A 52 12.09 -8.37 3.94
C GLY A 52 10.86 -7.47 3.94
N GLY A 53 10.64 -6.75 2.84
CA GLY A 53 9.41 -6.01 2.60
C GLY A 53 8.20 -6.93 2.32
N TRP A 54 7.05 -6.32 2.16
CA TRP A 54 5.81 -7.06 1.88
C TRP A 54 5.76 -7.55 0.43
N SER A 55 4.99 -8.59 0.21
CA SER A 55 4.59 -9.00 -1.14
C SER A 55 3.51 -8.06 -1.70
N THR A 56 3.37 -8.04 -3.02
CA THR A 56 2.28 -7.32 -3.68
C THR A 56 0.91 -7.83 -3.21
N ARG A 57 0.80 -9.13 -2.88
CA ARG A 57 -0.43 -9.73 -2.36
C ARG A 57 -0.81 -9.20 -0.99
N GLU A 58 0.16 -9.07 -0.08
CA GLU A 58 -0.07 -8.55 1.26
C GLU A 58 -0.48 -7.07 1.22
N LEU A 59 0.23 -6.25 0.45
CA LEU A 59 -0.11 -4.84 0.28
C LEU A 59 -1.52 -4.68 -0.31
N ARG A 60 -1.85 -5.43 -1.34
CA ARG A 60 -3.20 -5.45 -1.93
C ARG A 60 -4.27 -5.82 -0.91
N THR A 61 -4.01 -6.85 -0.09
CA THR A 61 -4.94 -7.27 0.97
C THR A 61 -5.15 -6.17 1.99
N ILE A 62 -4.08 -5.49 2.39
CA ILE A 62 -4.16 -4.37 3.33
C ILE A 62 -4.97 -3.22 2.72
N ILE A 63 -4.70 -2.81 1.48
CA ILE A 63 -5.44 -1.75 0.80
C ILE A 63 -6.94 -2.08 0.73
N ARG A 64 -7.29 -3.30 0.34
CA ARG A 64 -8.70 -3.76 0.31
C ARG A 64 -9.36 -3.75 1.67
N GLY A 65 -8.59 -3.99 2.72
CA GLY A 65 -9.05 -3.92 4.11
C GLY A 65 -9.38 -2.50 4.58
N LEU A 66 -9.03 -1.47 3.80
CA LEU A 66 -9.40 -0.07 4.07
C LEU A 66 -10.77 0.30 3.48
N ASP A 67 -11.49 -0.65 2.88
CA ASP A 67 -12.84 -0.42 2.35
C ASP A 67 -13.76 0.11 3.45
N GLY A 68 -14.44 1.23 3.18
CA GLY A 68 -15.22 1.98 4.17
C GLY A 68 -14.49 3.17 4.81
N MET A 69 -13.17 3.26 4.67
CA MET A 69 -12.40 4.40 5.17
C MET A 69 -12.62 5.65 4.32
N LYS A 70 -12.71 6.83 4.96
CA LYS A 70 -12.92 8.12 4.29
C LYS A 70 -11.61 8.63 3.67
N LEU A 71 -11.18 8.03 2.57
CA LEU A 71 -9.98 8.47 1.86
C LEU A 71 -10.27 9.72 1.04
N LEU A 72 -9.58 10.82 1.36
CA LEU A 72 -9.66 12.10 0.63
C LEU A 72 -8.82 12.09 -0.65
N GLY A 73 -7.76 11.32 -0.68
CA GLY A 73 -6.84 11.22 -1.79
C GLY A 73 -5.70 10.26 -1.47
N MET A 74 -4.84 10.06 -2.46
CA MET A 74 -3.65 9.23 -2.32
C MET A 74 -2.50 9.73 -3.18
N ASP A 75 -1.31 9.33 -2.83
CA ASP A 75 -0.17 9.31 -3.74
C ASP A 75 0.57 7.98 -3.69
N LEU A 76 1.36 7.74 -4.70
CA LEU A 76 2.31 6.64 -4.78
C LEU A 76 3.67 7.24 -5.14
N VAL A 77 4.67 6.96 -4.34
CA VAL A 77 5.99 7.59 -4.43
C VAL A 77 7.12 6.59 -4.58
N GLU A 78 8.31 7.11 -4.88
CA GLU A 78 9.59 6.38 -4.95
C GLU A 78 9.70 5.33 -6.07
N VAL A 79 8.85 5.35 -7.09
CA VAL A 79 9.05 4.51 -8.28
C VAL A 79 10.15 5.09 -9.16
N ALA A 80 11.26 4.37 -9.26
CA ALA A 80 12.43 4.75 -10.05
C ALA A 80 12.48 3.93 -11.36
N THR A 81 11.65 4.28 -12.32
CA THR A 81 11.43 3.52 -13.55
C THR A 81 12.70 3.17 -14.34
N PRO A 82 13.80 3.98 -14.35
CA PRO A 82 15.04 3.60 -15.01
C PRO A 82 15.70 2.34 -14.44
N TYR A 83 15.37 1.97 -13.22
CA TYR A 83 15.90 0.76 -12.56
C TYR A 83 14.99 -0.45 -12.68
N ASP A 84 13.87 -0.32 -13.40
CA ASP A 84 12.91 -1.41 -13.50
C ASP A 84 13.42 -2.54 -14.39
N THR A 85 12.83 -3.70 -14.20
CA THR A 85 13.11 -4.88 -15.05
C THR A 85 12.60 -4.62 -16.47
N ALA A 86 13.10 -5.43 -17.43
CA ALA A 86 12.61 -5.36 -18.81
C ALA A 86 11.10 -5.63 -18.94
N ALA A 87 10.52 -6.35 -17.96
CA ALA A 87 9.09 -6.63 -17.89
C ALA A 87 8.31 -5.59 -17.07
N GLU A 88 8.98 -4.51 -16.60
CA GLU A 88 8.37 -3.40 -15.87
C GLU A 88 7.59 -3.83 -14.61
N HIS A 89 8.15 -4.76 -13.84
CA HIS A 89 7.48 -5.36 -12.68
C HIS A 89 7.09 -4.33 -11.61
N THR A 90 7.99 -3.38 -11.31
CA THR A 90 7.71 -2.32 -10.33
C THR A 90 6.65 -1.36 -10.85
N THR A 91 6.72 -0.97 -12.11
CA THR A 91 5.71 -0.12 -12.75
C THR A 91 4.34 -0.77 -12.73
N MET A 92 4.26 -2.09 -13.00
CA MET A 92 3.01 -2.85 -12.90
C MET A 92 2.48 -2.92 -11.48
N ALA A 93 3.35 -3.17 -10.49
CA ALA A 93 2.97 -3.17 -9.08
C ALA A 93 2.42 -1.80 -8.65
N ALA A 94 3.08 -0.72 -9.07
CA ALA A 94 2.64 0.64 -8.81
C ALA A 94 1.25 0.94 -9.41
N ALA A 95 1.04 0.56 -10.67
CA ALA A 95 -0.25 0.72 -11.34
C ALA A 95 -1.36 -0.07 -10.62
N ASP A 96 -1.07 -1.28 -10.17
CA ASP A 96 -2.01 -2.10 -9.40
C ASP A 96 -2.38 -1.46 -8.06
N VAL A 97 -1.40 -0.91 -7.34
CA VAL A 97 -1.65 -0.18 -6.08
C VAL A 97 -2.61 0.99 -6.30
N ILE A 98 -2.37 1.82 -7.32
CA ILE A 98 -3.25 2.94 -7.66
C ILE A 98 -4.66 2.44 -7.97
N TYR A 99 -4.77 1.38 -8.78
CA TYR A 99 -6.06 0.79 -9.14
C TYR A 99 -6.84 0.29 -7.90
N GLU A 100 -6.16 -0.40 -6.98
CA GLU A 100 -6.78 -0.91 -5.75
C GLU A 100 -7.26 0.23 -4.84
N VAL A 101 -6.46 1.28 -4.67
CA VAL A 101 -6.85 2.44 -3.84
C VAL A 101 -8.04 3.18 -4.46
N LEU A 102 -8.01 3.43 -5.78
CA LEU A 102 -9.15 4.04 -6.48
C LEU A 102 -10.42 3.20 -6.35
N SER A 103 -10.28 1.87 -6.38
CA SER A 103 -11.42 0.94 -6.19
C SER A 103 -12.02 1.08 -4.80
N VAL A 104 -11.19 1.23 -3.75
CA VAL A 104 -11.65 1.50 -2.38
C VAL A 104 -12.36 2.86 -2.29
N MET A 105 -11.78 3.91 -2.88
CA MET A 105 -12.36 5.26 -2.85
C MET A 105 -13.73 5.32 -3.55
N VAL A 106 -13.89 4.64 -4.68
CA VAL A 106 -15.17 4.61 -5.42
C VAL A 106 -16.26 3.90 -4.62
N LYS A 107 -15.92 2.86 -3.86
CA LYS A 107 -16.88 2.14 -3.02
C LYS A 107 -17.35 2.94 -1.81
N THR A 108 -16.51 3.86 -1.33
CA THR A 108 -16.83 4.69 -0.16
C THR A 108 -16.75 6.16 -0.56
N PRO A 109 -17.70 6.66 -1.38
CA PRO A 109 -17.69 8.05 -1.80
C PRO A 109 -17.89 8.97 -0.59
N LEU A 110 -17.14 10.07 -0.59
CA LEU A 110 -17.31 11.10 0.42
C LEU A 110 -18.68 11.74 0.27
N SER A 111 -19.43 11.85 1.37
CA SER A 111 -20.69 12.60 1.37
C SER A 111 -20.40 14.07 1.05
N LYS A 112 -21.20 14.63 0.17
CA LYS A 112 -21.18 16.07 -0.13
C LYS A 112 -21.61 16.90 1.06
#